data_4406c3ebe58649f4316e55078732d5dc
#
_entry.id   4406c3ebe58649f4316e55078732d5dc
#
_cell.length_a   1.000
_cell.length_b   1.000
_cell.length_c   1.000
_cell.angle_alpha   90.00
_cell.angle_beta   90.00
_cell.angle_gamma   90.00
#
_symmetry.space_group_name_H-M   'P 1'
#
loop_
_entity.id
_entity.type
_entity.pdbx_description
1 polymer ?
#
loop_
_entity_poly.entity_id
_entity_poly.type
_entity_poly.pdbx_seq_one_letter_code
_entity_poly.pdbx_strand_id
1 'polypeptide(L)'
;MILLKCTICSGNIIRTKNGLFCDSCGMPVSEMNLENEHMIESRNRANEARKNFDYDEAIRGYTQLLTENPTDADANWNLALSKFGIEYEYEITPSGVVNRVPTIHRLRYENFNQDVNYRNALKYADDNAIEYYMTEGKKLSAIQDKLLELVRTEKDVDVFISFKAEDEFGNRTKDSLI
;
A
#
# COMPACT_ATOMS: atom_id res chain seq x y z
N MET A 1 -12.38 -5.60 22.22
CA MET A 1 -11.32 -6.29 21.43
C MET A 1 -11.32 -5.68 20.04
N ILE A 2 -10.24 -4.98 19.69
CA ILE A 2 -10.06 -4.34 18.39
C ILE A 2 -9.43 -5.36 17.44
N LEU A 3 -9.98 -5.52 16.24
CA LEU A 3 -9.45 -6.44 15.23
C LEU A 3 -8.52 -5.71 14.27
N LEU A 4 -7.41 -6.33 13.94
CA LEU A 4 -6.53 -5.86 12.86
C LEU A 4 -7.26 -5.97 11.52
N LYS A 5 -7.25 -4.89 10.74
CA LYS A 5 -7.88 -4.83 9.42
C LYS A 5 -6.86 -5.08 8.31
N CYS A 6 -7.30 -5.81 7.31
CA CYS A 6 -6.52 -6.08 6.12
C CYS A 6 -6.22 -4.78 5.36
N THR A 7 -4.97 -4.57 4.99
CA THR A 7 -4.49 -3.41 4.22
C THR A 7 -5.03 -3.37 2.80
N ILE A 8 -5.55 -4.49 2.28
CA ILE A 8 -6.06 -4.62 0.92
C ILE A 8 -7.57 -4.43 0.87
N CYS A 9 -8.34 -5.23 1.63
CA CYS A 9 -9.79 -5.31 1.49
C CYS A 9 -10.60 -4.90 2.73
N SER A 10 -9.94 -4.49 3.82
CA SER A 10 -10.52 -4.18 5.13
C SER A 10 -11.20 -5.35 5.86
N GLY A 11 -11.09 -6.57 5.37
CA GLY A 11 -11.45 -7.78 6.11
C GLY A 11 -10.65 -7.91 7.41
N ASN A 12 -10.99 -8.86 8.26
CA ASN A 12 -10.28 -9.04 9.52
C ASN A 12 -9.05 -9.93 9.32
N ILE A 13 -7.96 -9.62 10.01
CA ILE A 13 -6.83 -10.53 10.11
C ILE A 13 -7.13 -11.52 11.24
N ILE A 14 -7.11 -12.79 10.91
CA ILE A 14 -7.38 -13.90 11.82
C ILE A 14 -6.16 -14.81 11.94
N ARG A 15 -6.01 -15.39 13.12
CA ARG A 15 -5.00 -16.43 13.37
C ARG A 15 -5.54 -17.81 12.98
N THR A 16 -4.80 -18.50 12.16
CA THR A 16 -5.04 -19.87 11.76
C THR A 16 -3.89 -20.77 12.22
N LYS A 17 -4.00 -22.08 12.01
CA LYS A 17 -2.90 -23.04 12.26
C LYS A 17 -1.68 -22.80 11.35
N ASN A 18 -1.86 -22.07 10.25
CA ASN A 18 -0.82 -21.81 9.25
C ASN A 18 -0.30 -20.36 9.32
N GLY A 19 -0.67 -19.56 10.35
CA GLY A 19 -0.24 -18.18 10.52
C GLY A 19 -1.40 -17.17 10.46
N LEU A 20 -1.09 -15.90 10.21
CA LEU A 20 -2.05 -14.83 10.11
C LEU A 20 -2.51 -14.62 8.66
N PHE A 21 -3.83 -14.54 8.45
CA PHE A 21 -4.43 -14.35 7.13
C PHE A 21 -5.66 -13.44 7.21
N CYS A 22 -5.93 -12.75 6.12
CA CYS A 22 -7.20 -12.06 5.96
C CYS A 22 -8.34 -13.06 5.72
N ASP A 23 -9.43 -12.94 6.49
CA ASP A 23 -10.62 -13.80 6.39
C ASP A 23 -11.38 -13.62 5.07
N SER A 24 -11.22 -12.48 4.40
CA SER A 24 -11.96 -12.12 3.20
C SER A 24 -11.18 -12.34 1.90
N CYS A 25 -9.91 -11.92 1.82
CA CYS A 25 -9.11 -12.02 0.58
C CYS A 25 -7.98 -13.04 0.65
N GLY A 26 -7.77 -13.69 1.79
CA GLY A 26 -6.74 -14.71 1.97
C GLY A 26 -5.30 -14.18 2.01
N MET A 27 -5.09 -12.85 1.99
CA MET A 27 -3.74 -12.29 2.05
C MET A 27 -3.01 -12.74 3.33
N PRO A 28 -1.80 -13.32 3.21
CA PRO A 28 -0.99 -13.63 4.38
C PRO A 28 -0.41 -12.36 4.99
N VAL A 29 -0.27 -12.35 6.30
CA VAL A 29 0.35 -11.28 7.07
C VAL A 29 1.43 -11.91 7.94
N SER A 30 2.59 -11.29 8.03
CA SER A 30 3.68 -11.77 8.87
C SER A 30 3.26 -11.78 10.34
N GLU A 31 3.79 -12.76 11.07
CA GLU A 31 3.45 -12.97 12.48
C GLU A 31 3.66 -11.71 13.32
N MET A 32 2.69 -11.38 14.15
CA MET A 32 2.72 -10.25 15.05
C MET A 32 1.88 -10.47 16.30
N ASN A 33 2.09 -9.63 17.31
CA ASN A 33 1.27 -9.65 18.52
C ASN A 33 -0.09 -8.98 18.27
N LEU A 34 -1.15 -9.77 18.23
CA LEU A 34 -2.54 -9.28 18.11
C LEU A 34 -3.20 -8.94 19.45
N GLU A 35 -2.49 -9.03 20.59
CA GLU A 35 -3.02 -8.71 21.91
C GLU A 35 -2.80 -7.24 22.30
N ASN A 36 -1.88 -6.56 21.63
CA ASN A 36 -1.61 -5.13 21.86
C ASN A 36 -2.61 -4.26 21.08
N GLU A 37 -3.73 -3.92 21.73
CA GLU A 37 -4.81 -3.12 21.11
C GLU A 37 -4.34 -1.75 20.62
N HIS A 38 -3.42 -1.09 21.32
CA HIS A 38 -2.87 0.21 20.89
C HIS A 38 -2.10 0.09 19.55
N MET A 39 -1.28 -0.95 19.41
CA MET A 39 -0.55 -1.21 18.17
C MET A 39 -1.50 -1.56 17.02
N ILE A 40 -2.54 -2.35 17.29
CA ILE A 40 -3.57 -2.70 16.29
C ILE A 40 -4.31 -1.44 15.84
N GLU A 41 -4.70 -0.58 16.76
CA GLU A 41 -5.42 0.66 16.45
C GLU A 41 -4.55 1.62 15.62
N SER A 42 -3.29 1.79 16.01
CA SER A 42 -2.33 2.61 15.26
C SER A 42 -2.10 2.07 13.85
N ARG A 43 -1.99 0.77 13.70
CA ARG A 43 -1.86 0.10 12.40
C ARG A 43 -3.12 0.29 11.55
N ASN A 44 -4.31 0.09 12.12
CA ASN A 44 -5.57 0.29 11.42
C ASN A 44 -5.72 1.72 10.89
N ARG A 45 -5.30 2.73 11.66
CA ARG A 45 -5.28 4.14 11.19
C ARG A 45 -4.33 4.34 10.02
N ALA A 46 -3.11 3.80 10.09
CA ALA A 46 -2.16 3.88 8.98
C ALA A 46 -2.68 3.16 7.72
N ASN A 47 -3.32 2.00 7.89
CA ASN A 47 -3.96 1.25 6.80
C ASN A 47 -5.08 2.07 6.15
N GLU A 48 -5.92 2.71 6.93
CA GLU A 48 -7.02 3.55 6.46
C GLU A 48 -6.51 4.79 5.72
N ALA A 49 -5.51 5.48 6.27
CA ALA A 49 -4.87 6.62 5.61
C ALA A 49 -4.35 6.23 4.22
N ARG A 50 -3.63 5.10 4.09
CA ARG A 50 -3.14 4.62 2.80
C ARG A 50 -4.28 4.36 1.81
N LYS A 51 -5.37 3.71 2.24
CA LYS A 51 -6.56 3.45 1.41
C LYS A 51 -7.27 4.71 0.93
N ASN A 52 -7.21 5.77 1.73
CA ASN A 52 -7.75 7.08 1.38
C ASN A 52 -6.75 7.92 0.57
N PHE A 53 -5.66 7.31 0.07
CA PHE A 53 -4.58 7.96 -0.67
C PHE A 53 -3.82 9.03 0.13
N ASP A 54 -4.03 9.11 1.45
CA ASP A 54 -3.22 9.95 2.34
C ASP A 54 -1.92 9.22 2.71
N TYR A 55 -1.05 9.14 1.71
CA TYR A 55 0.21 8.41 1.84
C TYR A 55 1.15 9.04 2.85
N ASP A 56 1.08 10.35 3.07
CA ASP A 56 1.96 11.02 4.01
C ASP A 56 1.57 10.68 5.45
N GLU A 57 0.27 10.63 5.75
CA GLU A 57 -0.21 10.15 7.05
C GLU A 57 0.10 8.66 7.24
N ALA A 58 -0.11 7.84 6.22
CA ALA A 58 0.25 6.43 6.26
C ALA A 58 1.75 6.22 6.56
N ILE A 59 2.63 6.97 5.89
CA ILE A 59 4.08 6.94 6.12
C ILE A 59 4.40 7.31 7.57
N ARG A 60 3.80 8.37 8.12
CA ARG A 60 3.98 8.75 9.53
C ARG A 60 3.57 7.62 10.47
N GLY A 61 2.38 7.05 10.25
CA GLY A 61 1.86 5.97 11.08
C GLY A 61 2.73 4.72 11.08
N TYR A 62 3.14 4.24 9.89
CA TYR A 62 4.02 3.06 9.82
C TYR A 62 5.43 3.36 10.34
N THR A 63 5.96 4.57 10.16
CA THR A 63 7.25 4.96 10.74
C THR A 63 7.19 4.94 12.26
N GLN A 64 6.10 5.40 12.86
CA GLN A 64 5.92 5.33 14.31
C GLN A 64 5.87 3.87 14.79
N LEU A 65 5.13 2.98 14.12
CA LEU A 65 5.10 1.56 14.45
C LEU A 65 6.51 0.94 14.41
N LEU A 66 7.31 1.30 13.42
CA LEU A 66 8.69 0.82 13.28
C LEU A 66 9.67 1.44 14.29
N THR A 67 9.34 2.55 14.92
CA THR A 67 10.09 3.09 16.05
C THR A 67 9.94 2.18 17.28
N GLU A 68 8.76 1.59 17.48
CA GLU A 68 8.49 0.65 18.57
C GLU A 68 8.98 -0.77 18.25
N ASN A 69 8.79 -1.22 17.00
CA ASN A 69 9.26 -2.53 16.53
C ASN A 69 9.91 -2.43 15.14
N PRO A 70 11.24 -2.17 15.05
CA PRO A 70 11.95 -2.04 13.78
C PRO A 70 11.94 -3.31 12.91
N THR A 71 11.68 -4.48 13.51
CA THR A 71 11.66 -5.78 12.83
C THR A 71 10.26 -6.20 12.36
N ASP A 72 9.28 -5.33 12.49
CA ASP A 72 7.92 -5.59 12.02
C ASP A 72 7.88 -5.66 10.49
N ALA A 73 7.77 -6.86 9.96
CA ALA A 73 7.81 -7.11 8.52
C ALA A 73 6.61 -6.49 7.80
N ASP A 74 5.41 -6.59 8.38
CA ASP A 74 4.19 -6.03 7.79
C ASP A 74 4.20 -4.50 7.80
N ALA A 75 4.68 -3.87 8.88
CA ALA A 75 4.83 -2.41 8.90
C ALA A 75 5.87 -1.92 7.87
N ASN A 76 7.00 -2.64 7.72
CA ASN A 76 7.99 -2.35 6.69
C ASN A 76 7.40 -2.50 5.27
N TRP A 77 6.64 -3.58 5.00
CA TRP A 77 5.98 -3.79 3.73
C TRP A 77 5.02 -2.64 3.39
N ASN A 78 4.12 -2.32 4.31
CA ASN A 78 3.12 -1.26 4.10
C ASN A 78 3.74 0.14 4.03
N LEU A 79 4.86 0.40 4.72
CA LEU A 79 5.62 1.64 4.57
C LEU A 79 6.22 1.75 3.16
N ALA A 80 6.78 0.66 2.62
CA ALA A 80 7.26 0.65 1.24
C ALA A 80 6.11 0.94 0.25
N LEU A 81 4.97 0.26 0.37
CA LEU A 81 3.79 0.53 -0.46
C LEU A 81 3.37 2.00 -0.40
N SER A 82 3.33 2.60 0.80
CA SER A 82 2.93 3.99 0.99
C SER A 82 3.89 4.98 0.32
N LYS A 83 5.21 4.74 0.39
CA LYS A 83 6.22 5.59 -0.25
C LYS A 83 6.07 5.65 -1.77
N PHE A 84 5.65 4.56 -2.39
CA PHE A 84 5.41 4.46 -3.82
C PHE A 84 3.95 4.75 -4.20
N GLY A 85 3.10 5.08 -3.24
CA GLY A 85 1.69 5.33 -3.46
C GLY A 85 0.97 4.14 -4.09
N ILE A 86 1.26 2.93 -3.59
CA ILE A 86 0.70 1.70 -4.14
C ILE A 86 -0.63 1.40 -3.45
N GLU A 87 -1.67 1.26 -4.26
CA GLU A 87 -2.98 0.76 -3.88
C GLU A 87 -3.43 -0.38 -4.79
N TYR A 88 -4.53 -1.04 -4.42
CA TYR A 88 -5.04 -2.19 -5.17
C TYR A 88 -6.50 -1.95 -5.56
N GLU A 89 -6.75 -2.05 -6.84
CA GLU A 89 -8.08 -1.99 -7.42
C GLU A 89 -8.56 -3.38 -7.83
N TYR A 90 -9.87 -3.53 -7.98
CA TYR A 90 -10.48 -4.77 -8.42
C TYR A 90 -11.00 -4.59 -9.84
N GLU A 91 -10.47 -5.38 -10.76
CA GLU A 91 -10.96 -5.48 -12.12
C GLU A 91 -11.81 -6.74 -12.28
N ILE A 92 -13.00 -6.58 -12.89
CA ILE A 92 -13.84 -7.71 -13.25
C ILE A 92 -13.58 -8.03 -14.73
N THR A 93 -13.03 -9.22 -14.99
CA THR A 93 -12.82 -9.68 -16.36
C THR A 93 -14.14 -9.96 -17.06
N PRO A 94 -14.19 -10.00 -18.41
CA PRO A 94 -15.41 -10.39 -19.15
C PRO A 94 -15.95 -11.78 -18.77
N SER A 95 -15.12 -12.65 -18.22
CA SER A 95 -15.51 -13.97 -17.70
C SER A 95 -16.04 -13.93 -16.26
N GLY A 96 -16.14 -12.75 -15.63
CA GLY A 96 -16.61 -12.58 -14.25
C GLY A 96 -15.55 -12.86 -13.17
N VAL A 97 -14.30 -13.09 -13.55
CA VAL A 97 -13.21 -13.26 -12.58
C VAL A 97 -12.80 -11.90 -12.03
N VAL A 98 -12.73 -11.80 -10.72
CA VAL A 98 -12.27 -10.59 -10.03
C VAL A 98 -10.74 -10.69 -9.86
N ASN A 99 -10.01 -9.83 -10.55
CA ASN A 99 -8.56 -9.68 -10.39
C ASN A 99 -8.24 -8.49 -9.50
N ARG A 100 -7.22 -8.65 -8.68
CA ARG A 100 -6.63 -7.56 -7.90
C ARG A 100 -5.43 -7.01 -8.66
N VAL A 101 -5.49 -5.72 -9.03
CA VAL A 101 -4.47 -5.04 -9.81
C VAL A 101 -3.85 -3.92 -8.99
N PRO A 102 -2.52 -3.88 -8.82
CA PRO A 102 -1.87 -2.77 -8.15
C PRO A 102 -1.82 -1.54 -9.05
N THR A 103 -2.05 -0.37 -8.44
CA THR A 103 -1.90 0.95 -9.04
C THR A 103 -0.77 1.71 -8.35
N ILE A 104 -0.03 2.55 -9.08
CA ILE A 104 1.09 3.35 -8.56
C ILE A 104 0.73 4.83 -8.71
N HIS A 105 0.53 5.52 -7.58
CA HIS A 105 0.16 6.94 -7.53
C HIS A 105 1.35 7.89 -7.30
N ARG A 106 2.50 7.34 -6.88
CA ARG A 106 3.75 8.09 -6.64
C ARG A 106 4.89 7.42 -7.40
N LEU A 107 5.06 7.80 -8.67
CA LEU A 107 6.14 7.25 -9.49
C LEU A 107 7.49 7.77 -8.99
N ARG A 108 8.38 6.86 -8.62
CA ARG A 108 9.74 7.14 -8.16
C ARG A 108 10.75 6.54 -9.14
N TYR A 109 11.91 7.19 -9.26
CA TYR A 109 13.01 6.65 -10.09
C TYR A 109 13.76 5.51 -9.41
N GLU A 110 13.80 5.50 -8.07
CA GLU A 110 14.33 4.39 -7.29
C GLU A 110 13.44 3.16 -7.49
N ASN A 111 14.03 2.03 -7.86
CA ASN A 111 13.26 0.80 -8.07
C ASN A 111 12.70 0.29 -6.74
N PHE A 112 11.45 -0.19 -6.76
CA PHE A 112 10.76 -0.73 -5.58
C PHE A 112 11.58 -1.79 -4.85
N ASN A 113 12.26 -2.68 -5.60
CA ASN A 113 13.10 -3.73 -5.02
C ASN A 113 14.35 -3.19 -4.29
N GLN A 114 14.72 -1.93 -4.47
CA GLN A 114 15.85 -1.28 -3.81
C GLN A 114 15.43 -0.54 -2.54
N ASP A 115 14.13 -0.33 -2.31
CA ASP A 115 13.64 0.35 -1.11
C ASP A 115 14.04 -0.41 0.15
N VAL A 116 14.53 0.33 1.14
CA VAL A 116 15.05 -0.25 2.39
C VAL A 116 13.97 -0.96 3.18
N ASN A 117 12.73 -0.44 3.16
CA ASN A 117 11.63 -1.04 3.90
C ASN A 117 11.11 -2.29 3.20
N TYR A 118 11.08 -2.33 1.85
CA TYR A 118 10.81 -3.57 1.15
C TYR A 118 11.83 -4.67 1.51
N ARG A 119 13.11 -4.34 1.51
CA ARG A 119 14.15 -5.31 1.89
C ARG A 119 14.05 -5.74 3.36
N ASN A 120 13.70 -4.82 4.25
CA ASN A 120 13.44 -5.16 5.65
C ASN A 120 12.20 -6.06 5.80
N ALA A 121 11.12 -5.78 5.04
CA ALA A 121 9.95 -6.64 5.01
C ALA A 121 10.33 -8.09 4.65
N LEU A 122 11.12 -8.29 3.60
CA LEU A 122 11.62 -9.63 3.24
C LEU A 122 12.53 -10.25 4.29
N LYS A 123 13.38 -9.44 4.92
CA LYS A 123 14.34 -9.92 5.93
C LYS A 123 13.67 -10.44 7.20
N TYR A 124 12.56 -9.82 7.59
CA TYR A 124 11.88 -10.10 8.87
C TYR A 124 10.57 -10.86 8.70
N ALA A 125 10.12 -11.11 7.45
CA ALA A 125 8.92 -11.88 7.19
C ALA A 125 9.10 -13.35 7.63
N ASP A 126 8.00 -13.92 8.11
CA ASP A 126 7.89 -15.38 8.30
C ASP A 126 7.64 -16.10 6.96
N ASP A 127 7.66 -17.42 7.01
CA ASP A 127 7.51 -18.29 5.83
C ASP A 127 6.19 -18.07 5.07
N ASN A 128 5.13 -17.61 5.75
CA ASN A 128 3.83 -17.37 5.13
C ASN A 128 3.81 -16.06 4.32
N ALA A 129 4.41 -15.01 4.86
CA ALA A 129 4.36 -13.68 4.26
C ALA A 129 5.48 -13.46 3.23
N ILE A 130 6.65 -14.10 3.39
CA ILE A 130 7.82 -13.85 2.53
C ILE A 130 7.55 -14.16 1.06
N GLU A 131 6.89 -15.28 0.76
CA GLU A 131 6.57 -15.67 -0.63
C GLU A 131 5.62 -14.63 -1.28
N TYR A 132 4.63 -14.19 -0.51
CA TYR A 132 3.72 -13.14 -0.96
C TYR A 132 4.45 -11.83 -1.23
N TYR A 133 5.28 -11.34 -0.28
CA TYR A 133 6.02 -10.08 -0.46
C TYR A 133 7.01 -10.15 -1.65
N MET A 134 7.69 -11.28 -1.83
CA MET A 134 8.58 -11.49 -2.98
C MET A 134 7.83 -11.47 -4.31
N THR A 135 6.72 -12.17 -4.38
CA THR A 135 5.93 -12.28 -5.62
C THR A 135 5.32 -10.95 -5.98
N GLU A 136 4.74 -10.27 -5.02
CA GLU A 136 4.11 -8.96 -5.21
C GLU A 136 5.15 -7.88 -5.52
N GLY A 137 6.29 -7.87 -4.82
CA GLY A 137 7.39 -6.94 -5.09
C GLY A 137 7.94 -7.04 -6.51
N LYS A 138 8.05 -8.26 -7.06
CA LYS A 138 8.43 -8.46 -8.48
C LYS A 138 7.42 -7.84 -9.43
N LYS A 139 6.12 -8.01 -9.18
CA LYS A 139 5.06 -7.42 -10.01
C LYS A 139 5.12 -5.89 -9.95
N LEU A 140 5.24 -5.32 -8.75
CA LEU A 140 5.32 -3.87 -8.53
C LEU A 140 6.52 -3.26 -9.25
N SER A 141 7.69 -3.88 -9.14
CA SER A 141 8.90 -3.45 -9.85
C SER A 141 8.70 -3.48 -11.37
N ALA A 142 8.11 -4.54 -11.91
CA ALA A 142 7.87 -4.66 -13.35
C ALA A 142 6.86 -3.62 -13.87
N ILE A 143 5.84 -3.27 -13.08
CA ILE A 143 4.88 -2.21 -13.41
C ILE A 143 5.59 -0.85 -13.38
N GLN A 144 6.38 -0.57 -12.34
CA GLN A 144 7.14 0.66 -12.22
C GLN A 144 8.10 0.86 -13.41
N ASP A 145 8.84 -0.19 -13.80
CA ASP A 145 9.77 -0.12 -14.94
C ASP A 145 9.04 0.23 -16.24
N LYS A 146 7.86 -0.36 -16.50
CA LYS A 146 7.03 -0.01 -17.65
C LYS A 146 6.54 1.43 -17.61
N LEU A 147 6.11 1.93 -16.46
CA LEU A 147 5.67 3.32 -16.30
C LEU A 147 6.84 4.29 -16.54
N LEU A 148 8.02 3.99 -16.02
CA LEU A 148 9.23 4.80 -16.24
C LEU A 148 9.67 4.78 -17.71
N GLU A 149 9.50 3.67 -18.42
CA GLU A 149 9.76 3.58 -19.85
C GLU A 149 8.80 4.46 -20.63
N LEU A 150 7.49 4.40 -20.33
CA LEU A 150 6.49 5.27 -20.95
C LEU A 150 6.83 6.75 -20.75
N VAL A 151 7.14 7.17 -19.53
CA VAL A 151 7.54 8.57 -19.23
C VAL A 151 8.79 9.00 -20.00
N ARG A 152 9.73 8.08 -20.26
CA ARG A 152 10.96 8.38 -21.03
C ARG A 152 10.73 8.46 -22.54
N THR A 153 9.76 7.70 -23.04
CA THR A 153 9.50 7.59 -24.48
C THR A 153 8.48 8.62 -24.99
N GLU A 154 7.58 9.06 -24.14
CA GLU A 154 6.63 10.13 -24.44
C GLU A 154 7.35 11.49 -24.38
N LYS A 155 7.66 12.03 -25.56
CA LYS A 155 8.40 13.32 -25.70
C LYS A 155 7.58 14.56 -25.34
N ASP A 156 6.26 14.47 -25.36
CA ASP A 156 5.34 15.57 -25.08
C ASP A 156 4.20 15.01 -24.20
N VAL A 157 4.45 14.92 -22.91
CA VAL A 157 3.35 14.67 -21.96
C VAL A 157 2.70 16.00 -21.68
N ASP A 158 1.53 16.25 -22.26
CA ASP A 158 0.62 17.27 -21.74
C ASP A 158 0.21 16.85 -20.32
N VAL A 159 0.82 17.50 -19.33
CA VAL A 159 0.43 17.28 -17.92
C VAL A 159 -0.97 17.84 -17.74
N PHE A 160 -1.97 16.98 -17.79
CA PHE A 160 -3.33 17.34 -17.43
C PHE A 160 -3.39 17.48 -15.91
N ILE A 161 -3.26 18.73 -15.41
CA ILE A 161 -3.56 19.01 -14.00
C ILE A 161 -5.08 19.09 -13.90
N SER A 162 -5.72 18.01 -13.51
CA SER A 162 -7.13 18.04 -13.11
C SER A 162 -7.22 18.64 -11.72
N PHE A 163 -7.72 19.85 -11.61
CA PHE A 163 -8.05 20.49 -10.34
C PHE A 163 -9.56 20.75 -10.28
N LYS A 164 -10.11 20.71 -9.09
CA LYS A 164 -11.49 21.04 -8.85
C LYS A 164 -11.61 22.57 -8.95
N ALA A 165 -12.21 23.06 -10.02
CA ALA A 165 -12.36 24.51 -10.25
C ALA A 165 -13.26 25.22 -9.23
N GLU A 166 -14.13 24.46 -8.56
CA GLU A 166 -15.06 24.93 -7.55
C GLU A 166 -15.02 24.03 -6.31
N ASP A 167 -15.13 24.62 -5.12
CA ASP A 167 -15.31 23.89 -3.88
C ASP A 167 -16.75 23.32 -3.76
N GLU A 168 -17.01 22.58 -2.69
CA GLU A 168 -18.33 22.00 -2.41
C GLU A 168 -19.45 23.04 -2.19
N PHE A 169 -19.09 24.32 -2.05
CA PHE A 169 -20.01 25.46 -1.91
C PHE A 169 -20.16 26.28 -3.19
N GLY A 170 -19.54 25.84 -4.31
CA GLY A 170 -19.60 26.52 -5.61
C GLY A 170 -18.69 27.74 -5.74
N ASN A 171 -17.72 27.92 -4.83
CA ASN A 171 -16.75 28.99 -4.95
C ASN A 171 -15.57 28.55 -5.84
N ARG A 172 -15.07 29.45 -6.68
CA ARG A 172 -13.87 29.19 -7.48
C ARG A 172 -12.65 29.04 -6.57
N THR A 173 -11.91 27.95 -6.74
CA THR A 173 -10.65 27.75 -6.04
C THR A 173 -9.57 28.69 -6.59
N LYS A 174 -8.61 29.11 -5.75
CA LYS A 174 -7.52 30.01 -6.14
C LYS A 174 -6.67 29.49 -7.30
N ASP A 175 -6.68 28.19 -7.52
CA ASP A 175 -5.90 27.51 -8.57
C ASP A 175 -6.58 27.55 -9.95
N SER A 176 -7.78 28.14 -10.03
CA SER A 176 -8.50 28.33 -11.30
C SER A 176 -8.04 29.58 -12.09
N LEU A 177 -6.93 30.21 -11.72
CA LEU A 177 -6.43 31.46 -12.29
C LEU A 177 -5.08 31.35 -13.01
N ILE A 178 -4.72 30.14 -13.51
CA ILE A 178 -3.56 29.98 -14.40
C ILE A 178 -4.05 29.63 -15.79
#